data_a8953f823f91c43740146d9822205a55
#
_entry.id   a8953f823f91c43740146d9822205a55
#
_cell.length_a   1.000
_cell.length_b   1.000
_cell.length_c   1.000
_cell.angle_alpha   90.00
_cell.angle_beta   90.00
_cell.angle_gamma   90.00
#
_symmetry.space_group_name_H-M   'P 1'
#
loop_
_entity.id
_entity.type
_entity.pdbx_description
1 polymer ?
#
loop_
_entity_poly.entity_id
_entity_poly.type
_entity_poly.pdbx_seq_one_letter_code
_entity_poly.pdbx_strand_id
1 'polypeptide(L)'
;MEKERKEIIRIENLNKFYKLGEQQVKALDGVCVSIFKNEYVAIMGPSGSGKSTLMNILGCLDTPTGGKYILNGTDVSQMEDNQLAQVRNKEIGFVFQSFNLLPRYTSLENVALPLIYSGVPRSKREERAKNALCAVGLGERMEHKPAELSGGQRQRVAVARALINDPSIILADEPTGNLDTKTSIEIMKLFEEIYKKGNTVVIVTHEEDIALHARRIIRLRDGKIESDSANPNPAMEI
;
A
#
# COMPACT_ATOMS: atom_id res chain seq x y z
N MET A 1 29.11 12.16 -7.04
CA MET A 1 28.78 11.16 -6.00
C MET A 1 27.28 10.89 -6.11
N GLU A 2 26.88 9.74 -6.68
CA GLU A 2 25.49 9.26 -6.59
C GLU A 2 25.16 9.10 -5.11
N LYS A 3 24.12 9.80 -4.64
CA LYS A 3 23.58 9.57 -3.31
C LYS A 3 23.10 8.12 -3.29
N GLU A 4 23.71 7.31 -2.45
CA GLU A 4 23.29 5.93 -2.21
C GLU A 4 21.79 5.94 -1.87
N ARG A 5 20.94 5.41 -2.79
CA ARG A 5 19.50 5.38 -2.59
C ARG A 5 19.19 4.39 -1.48
N LYS A 6 18.53 4.81 -0.42
CA LYS A 6 18.12 3.93 0.67
C LYS A 6 17.12 2.90 0.17
N GLU A 7 17.47 1.63 0.25
CA GLU A 7 16.58 0.52 -0.07
C GLU A 7 15.54 0.36 1.05
N ILE A 8 14.26 0.35 0.68
CA ILE A 8 13.13 0.17 1.61
C ILE A 8 12.60 -1.25 1.56
N ILE A 9 12.48 -1.82 0.36
CA ILE A 9 12.06 -3.20 0.15
C ILE A 9 13.20 -3.91 -0.59
N ARG A 10 13.62 -5.07 -0.06
CA ARG A 10 14.46 -6.02 -0.77
C ARG A 10 13.89 -7.41 -0.64
N ILE A 11 13.61 -8.01 -1.78
CA ILE A 11 13.11 -9.38 -1.91
C ILE A 11 14.15 -10.20 -2.65
N GLU A 12 14.55 -11.33 -2.06
CA GLU A 12 15.56 -12.24 -2.60
C GLU A 12 14.95 -13.63 -2.73
N ASN A 13 14.80 -14.12 -3.97
CA ASN A 13 14.34 -15.47 -4.29
C ASN A 13 13.06 -15.87 -3.52
N LEU A 14 12.08 -14.98 -3.48
CA LEU A 14 10.85 -15.15 -2.70
C LEU A 14 9.95 -16.20 -3.32
N ASN A 15 9.52 -17.14 -2.50
CA ASN A 15 8.62 -18.22 -2.90
C ASN A 15 7.40 -18.23 -2.00
N LYS A 16 6.22 -18.48 -2.57
CA LYS A 16 4.99 -18.76 -1.83
C LYS A 16 4.21 -19.87 -2.48
N PHE A 17 4.01 -20.93 -1.70
CA PHE A 17 3.26 -22.12 -2.12
C PHE A 17 2.05 -22.31 -1.21
N TYR A 18 0.90 -22.61 -1.81
CA TYR A 18 -0.31 -23.01 -1.09
C TYR A 18 -0.61 -24.49 -1.37
N LYS A 19 -0.97 -25.23 -0.33
CA LYS A 19 -1.45 -26.62 -0.46
C LYS A 19 -2.96 -26.61 -0.60
N LEU A 20 -3.47 -27.15 -1.71
CA LEU A 20 -4.89 -27.39 -1.96
C LEU A 20 -5.12 -28.89 -2.09
N GLY A 21 -5.38 -29.57 -0.96
CA GLY A 21 -5.40 -31.03 -0.90
C GLY A 21 -4.03 -31.63 -1.24
N GLU A 22 -3.96 -32.47 -2.27
CA GLU A 22 -2.70 -33.08 -2.75
C GLU A 22 -1.94 -32.17 -3.76
N GLN A 23 -2.56 -31.12 -4.25
CA GLN A 23 -1.93 -30.21 -5.20
C GLN A 23 -1.21 -29.06 -4.49
N GLN A 24 -0.07 -28.63 -5.06
CA GLN A 24 0.66 -27.47 -4.63
C GLN A 24 0.56 -26.37 -5.70
N VAL A 25 0.01 -25.22 -5.32
CA VAL A 25 -0.05 -24.04 -6.18
C VAL A 25 1.12 -23.12 -5.84
N LYS A 26 1.97 -22.87 -6.83
CA LYS A 26 3.07 -21.90 -6.72
C LYS A 26 2.53 -20.51 -7.04
N ALA A 27 2.18 -19.76 -6.01
CA ALA A 27 1.68 -18.39 -6.19
C ALA A 27 2.80 -17.38 -6.45
N LEU A 28 4.01 -17.62 -5.89
CA LEU A 28 5.24 -16.91 -6.21
C LEU A 28 6.39 -17.92 -6.34
N ASP A 29 7.24 -17.73 -7.35
CA ASP A 29 8.32 -18.65 -7.74
C ASP A 29 9.61 -17.87 -8.05
N GLY A 30 10.44 -17.66 -7.02
CA GLY A 30 11.75 -17.04 -7.16
C GLY A 30 11.72 -15.52 -7.45
N VAL A 31 10.76 -14.79 -6.90
CA VAL A 31 10.65 -13.34 -7.11
C VAL A 31 11.84 -12.62 -6.46
N CYS A 32 12.50 -11.73 -7.22
CA CYS A 32 13.54 -10.83 -6.74
C CYS A 32 13.19 -9.40 -7.14
N VAL A 33 13.14 -8.48 -6.18
CA VAL A 33 12.88 -7.06 -6.43
C VAL A 33 13.42 -6.18 -5.31
N SER A 34 13.94 -5.01 -5.67
CA SER A 34 14.30 -3.94 -4.72
C SER A 34 13.48 -2.69 -5.03
N ILE A 35 12.93 -2.05 -3.99
CA ILE A 35 12.25 -0.75 -4.09
C ILE A 35 12.96 0.21 -3.15
N PHE A 36 13.31 1.39 -3.67
CA PHE A 36 14.07 2.40 -2.94
C PHE A 36 13.16 3.49 -2.37
N LYS A 37 13.67 4.22 -1.38
CA LYS A 37 12.97 5.34 -0.78
C LYS A 37 12.56 6.36 -1.86
N ASN A 38 11.33 6.85 -1.75
CA ASN A 38 10.75 7.80 -2.69
C ASN A 38 10.72 7.25 -4.13
N GLU A 39 10.35 5.98 -4.30
CA GLU A 39 9.90 5.45 -5.59
C GLU A 39 8.38 5.40 -5.65
N TYR A 40 7.86 5.55 -6.86
CA TYR A 40 6.46 5.33 -7.18
C TYR A 40 6.38 4.17 -8.17
N VAL A 41 5.96 3.02 -7.68
CA VAL A 41 6.00 1.74 -8.39
C VAL A 41 4.58 1.21 -8.58
N ALA A 42 4.28 0.72 -9.79
CA ALA A 42 3.10 -0.08 -10.05
C ALA A 42 3.49 -1.56 -10.19
N ILE A 43 2.75 -2.44 -9.52
CA ILE A 43 2.85 -3.89 -9.69
C ILE A 43 1.62 -4.34 -10.47
N MET A 44 1.84 -4.86 -11.66
CA MET A 44 0.79 -5.28 -12.61
C MET A 44 0.84 -6.76 -12.93
N GLY A 45 -0.21 -7.23 -13.55
CA GLY A 45 -0.31 -8.58 -14.13
C GLY A 45 -1.75 -9.07 -14.24
N PRO A 46 -2.03 -10.12 -15.01
CA PRO A 46 -3.36 -10.69 -15.15
C PRO A 46 -3.87 -11.30 -13.83
N SER A 47 -5.15 -11.66 -13.81
CA SER A 47 -5.70 -12.45 -12.67
C SER A 47 -4.91 -13.75 -12.51
N GLY A 48 -4.63 -14.13 -11.25
CA GLY A 48 -3.85 -15.33 -10.94
C GLY A 48 -2.32 -15.19 -11.10
N SER A 49 -1.79 -14.04 -11.50
CA SER A 49 -0.34 -13.85 -11.69
C SER A 49 0.50 -13.81 -10.39
N GLY A 50 -0.14 -13.77 -9.22
CA GLY A 50 0.53 -13.71 -7.91
C GLY A 50 0.55 -12.32 -7.26
N LYS A 51 -0.06 -11.27 -7.86
CA LYS A 51 -0.07 -9.89 -7.32
C LYS A 51 -0.57 -9.81 -5.89
N SER A 52 -1.76 -10.35 -5.62
CA SER A 52 -2.35 -10.31 -4.27
C SER A 52 -1.51 -11.07 -3.26
N THR A 53 -0.88 -12.18 -3.67
CA THR A 53 0.06 -12.91 -2.82
C THR A 53 1.30 -12.08 -2.51
N LEU A 54 1.89 -11.44 -3.54
CA LEU A 54 3.04 -10.55 -3.35
C LEU A 54 2.67 -9.36 -2.46
N MET A 55 1.52 -8.74 -2.70
CA MET A 55 1.02 -7.66 -1.88
C MET A 55 0.82 -8.05 -0.41
N ASN A 56 0.25 -9.23 -0.15
CA ASN A 56 0.07 -9.73 1.22
C ASN A 56 1.41 -9.92 1.95
N ILE A 57 2.42 -10.42 1.24
CA ILE A 57 3.77 -10.56 1.81
C ILE A 57 4.43 -9.20 2.02
N LEU A 58 4.38 -8.30 1.03
CA LEU A 58 4.87 -6.92 1.16
C LEU A 58 4.20 -6.19 2.32
N GLY A 59 2.92 -6.47 2.51
CA GLY A 59 2.10 -5.93 3.59
C GLY A 59 2.30 -6.58 4.95
N CYS A 60 3.18 -7.56 5.08
CA CYS A 60 3.32 -8.35 6.31
C CYS A 60 1.97 -8.95 6.79
N LEU A 61 1.07 -9.29 5.86
CA LEU A 61 -0.20 -9.98 6.10
C LEU A 61 -0.06 -11.50 5.94
N ASP A 62 1.00 -11.93 5.28
CA ASP A 62 1.38 -13.33 5.09
C ASP A 62 2.91 -13.45 5.09
N THR A 63 3.43 -14.66 5.28
CA THR A 63 4.87 -14.94 5.26
C THR A 63 5.24 -15.74 4.01
N PRO A 64 6.45 -15.56 3.46
CA PRO A 64 6.92 -16.39 2.37
C PRO A 64 7.14 -17.85 2.82
N THR A 65 7.04 -18.79 1.89
CA THR A 65 7.43 -20.19 2.12
C THR A 65 8.95 -20.39 2.04
N GLY A 66 9.64 -19.48 1.32
CA GLY A 66 11.09 -19.46 1.18
C GLY A 66 11.58 -18.15 0.58
N GLY A 67 12.88 -17.94 0.61
CA GLY A 67 13.50 -16.67 0.23
C GLY A 67 13.55 -15.67 1.38
N LYS A 68 13.88 -14.41 1.07
CA LYS A 68 13.98 -13.33 2.07
C LYS A 68 13.16 -12.13 1.68
N TYR A 69 12.57 -11.48 2.69
CA TYR A 69 11.96 -10.16 2.58
C TYR A 69 12.53 -9.24 3.65
N ILE A 70 13.23 -8.20 3.22
CA ILE A 70 13.82 -7.17 4.08
C ILE A 70 13.05 -5.88 3.87
N LEU A 71 12.44 -5.37 4.94
CA LEU A 71 11.68 -4.12 4.97
C LEU A 71 12.42 -3.09 5.83
N ASN A 72 12.81 -1.97 5.23
CA ASN A 72 13.53 -0.88 5.89
C ASN A 72 14.74 -1.36 6.72
N GLY A 73 15.49 -2.34 6.15
CA GLY A 73 16.70 -2.94 6.77
C GLY A 73 16.44 -4.08 7.77
N THR A 74 15.15 -4.44 8.00
CA THR A 74 14.77 -5.52 8.92
C THR A 74 14.27 -6.73 8.14
N ASP A 75 14.87 -7.92 8.36
CA ASP A 75 14.37 -9.17 7.79
C ASP A 75 13.07 -9.58 8.50
N VAL A 76 11.98 -9.62 7.73
CA VAL A 76 10.64 -9.94 8.23
C VAL A 76 10.15 -11.33 7.79
N SER A 77 10.99 -12.08 7.06
CA SER A 77 10.60 -13.32 6.39
C SER A 77 10.05 -14.40 7.32
N GLN A 78 10.55 -14.46 8.57
CA GLN A 78 10.24 -15.49 9.55
C GLN A 78 9.76 -14.92 10.89
N MET A 79 9.27 -13.68 10.87
CA MET A 79 8.71 -13.06 12.07
C MET A 79 7.38 -13.69 12.45
N GLU A 80 7.13 -13.78 13.75
CA GLU A 80 5.83 -14.20 14.29
C GLU A 80 4.76 -13.12 14.07
N ASP A 81 3.49 -13.51 14.12
CA ASP A 81 2.33 -12.64 13.85
C ASP A 81 2.34 -11.32 14.65
N ASN A 82 2.73 -11.38 15.92
CA ASN A 82 2.81 -10.19 16.77
C ASN A 82 3.91 -9.21 16.31
N GLN A 83 5.05 -9.73 15.85
CA GLN A 83 6.15 -8.93 15.32
C GLN A 83 5.76 -8.33 13.98
N LEU A 84 5.15 -9.13 13.10
CA LEU A 84 4.61 -8.65 11.81
C LEU A 84 3.54 -7.57 12.02
N ALA A 85 2.67 -7.70 13.03
CA ALA A 85 1.67 -6.69 13.34
C ALA A 85 2.31 -5.35 13.77
N GLN A 86 3.39 -5.39 14.55
CA GLN A 86 4.14 -4.19 14.95
C GLN A 86 4.84 -3.54 13.74
N VAL A 87 5.52 -4.33 12.90
CA VAL A 87 6.15 -3.86 11.66
C VAL A 87 5.11 -3.23 10.75
N ARG A 88 4.00 -3.93 10.52
CA ARG A 88 2.89 -3.45 9.68
C ARG A 88 2.34 -2.12 10.16
N ASN A 89 2.08 -1.99 11.46
CA ASN A 89 1.55 -0.74 12.03
C ASN A 89 2.51 0.45 11.89
N LYS A 90 3.82 0.19 11.95
CA LYS A 90 4.86 1.23 11.92
C LYS A 90 5.32 1.58 10.50
N GLU A 91 5.54 0.57 9.67
CA GLU A 91 6.27 0.74 8.40
C GLU A 91 5.34 0.80 7.18
N ILE A 92 4.06 0.37 7.31
CA ILE A 92 3.18 0.16 6.15
C ILE A 92 1.85 0.91 6.32
N GLY A 93 1.53 1.76 5.36
CA GLY A 93 0.21 2.35 5.22
C GLY A 93 -0.58 1.62 4.13
N PHE A 94 -1.72 1.04 4.49
CA PHE A 94 -2.58 0.31 3.55
C PHE A 94 -3.73 1.16 3.02
N VAL A 95 -3.94 1.07 1.70
CA VAL A 95 -5.11 1.57 1.00
C VAL A 95 -5.71 0.44 0.18
N PHE A 96 -6.96 0.08 0.42
CA PHE A 96 -7.65 -1.05 -0.23
C PHE A 96 -8.75 -0.56 -1.18
N GLN A 97 -9.07 -1.36 -2.18
CA GLN A 97 -10.18 -1.15 -3.11
C GLN A 97 -11.53 -0.97 -2.38
N SER A 98 -11.80 -1.76 -1.34
CA SER A 98 -13.03 -1.70 -0.53
C SER A 98 -12.93 -0.77 0.68
N PHE A 99 -11.92 0.14 0.69
CA PHE A 99 -11.65 1.13 1.74
C PHE A 99 -11.31 0.52 3.11
N ASN A 100 -11.89 -0.60 3.48
CA ASN A 100 -11.74 -1.32 4.76
C ASN A 100 -11.87 -0.38 5.99
N LEU A 101 -12.86 0.53 5.93
CA LEU A 101 -13.21 1.39 7.06
C LEU A 101 -14.13 0.64 8.03
N LEU A 102 -13.93 0.88 9.32
CA LEU A 102 -14.80 0.35 10.34
C LEU A 102 -16.15 1.09 10.29
N PRO A 103 -17.28 0.41 9.99
CA PRO A 103 -18.53 1.07 9.63
C PRO A 103 -19.21 1.79 10.80
N ARG A 104 -18.89 1.41 12.04
CA ARG A 104 -19.44 2.03 13.26
C ARG A 104 -18.62 3.22 13.76
N TYR A 105 -17.43 3.43 13.23
CA TYR A 105 -16.48 4.48 13.60
C TYR A 105 -16.63 5.68 12.67
N THR A 106 -16.44 6.86 13.21
CA THR A 106 -16.37 8.10 12.42
C THR A 106 -15.11 8.13 11.55
N SER A 107 -15.01 9.10 10.63
CA SER A 107 -13.78 9.34 9.86
C SER A 107 -12.59 9.58 10.79
N LEU A 108 -12.77 10.40 11.83
CA LEU A 108 -11.75 10.70 12.82
C LEU A 108 -11.26 9.45 13.54
N GLU A 109 -12.18 8.62 14.01
CA GLU A 109 -11.86 7.38 14.71
C GLU A 109 -11.18 6.35 13.80
N ASN A 110 -11.60 6.23 12.52
CA ASN A 110 -10.95 5.36 11.55
C ASN A 110 -9.50 5.78 11.30
N VAL A 111 -9.24 7.09 11.15
CA VAL A 111 -7.89 7.61 10.92
C VAL A 111 -7.02 7.49 12.18
N ALA A 112 -7.60 7.66 13.37
CA ALA A 112 -6.88 7.54 14.64
C ALA A 112 -6.50 6.09 15.02
N LEU A 113 -7.13 5.08 14.40
CA LEU A 113 -7.00 3.68 14.78
C LEU A 113 -5.55 3.15 14.83
N PRO A 114 -4.68 3.40 13.83
CA PRO A 114 -3.29 2.92 13.89
C PRO A 114 -2.50 3.53 15.05
N LEU A 115 -2.82 4.75 15.47
CA LEU A 115 -2.19 5.42 16.60
C LEU A 115 -2.54 4.77 17.95
N ILE A 116 -3.67 4.06 18.03
CA ILE A 116 -4.05 3.28 19.22
C ILE A 116 -3.05 2.15 19.40
N TYR A 117 -2.76 1.40 18.33
CA TYR A 117 -1.78 0.31 18.37
C TYR A 117 -0.35 0.79 18.59
N SER A 118 -0.05 2.05 18.24
CA SER A 118 1.23 2.71 18.53
C SER A 118 1.33 3.26 19.95
N GLY A 119 0.29 3.09 20.80
CA GLY A 119 0.30 3.58 22.19
C GLY A 119 0.23 5.11 22.34
N VAL A 120 -0.14 5.85 21.29
CA VAL A 120 -0.23 7.32 21.33
C VAL A 120 -1.39 7.76 22.24
N PRO A 121 -1.21 8.71 23.19
CA PRO A 121 -2.27 9.23 24.05
C PRO A 121 -3.47 9.80 23.27
N ARG A 122 -4.69 9.69 23.82
CA ARG A 122 -5.94 10.04 23.15
C ARG A 122 -5.94 11.46 22.56
N SER A 123 -5.56 12.47 23.35
CA SER A 123 -5.53 13.87 22.88
C SER A 123 -4.64 14.08 21.67
N LYS A 124 -3.45 13.47 21.66
CA LYS A 124 -2.52 13.52 20.51
C LYS A 124 -3.04 12.75 19.31
N ARG A 125 -3.76 11.63 19.52
CA ARG A 125 -4.37 10.87 18.42
C ARG A 125 -5.43 11.69 17.70
N GLU A 126 -6.32 12.34 18.45
CA GLU A 126 -7.40 13.18 17.91
C GLU A 126 -6.82 14.37 17.11
N GLU A 127 -5.80 15.04 17.66
CA GLU A 127 -5.12 16.14 16.97
C GLU A 127 -4.48 15.67 15.65
N ARG A 128 -3.70 14.58 15.68
CA ARG A 128 -3.06 14.05 14.48
C ARG A 128 -4.08 13.59 13.43
N ALA A 129 -5.16 12.92 13.86
CA ALA A 129 -6.21 12.48 12.95
C ALA A 129 -6.98 13.64 12.31
N LYS A 130 -7.25 14.72 13.07
CA LYS A 130 -7.82 15.97 12.52
C LYS A 130 -6.94 16.56 11.44
N ASN A 131 -5.64 16.70 11.71
CA ASN A 131 -4.67 17.24 10.74
C ASN A 131 -4.58 16.36 9.49
N ALA A 132 -4.59 15.02 9.63
CA ALA A 132 -4.57 14.10 8.50
C ALA A 132 -5.84 14.20 7.65
N LEU A 133 -7.02 14.34 8.25
CA LEU A 133 -8.28 14.55 7.52
C LEU A 133 -8.31 15.90 6.81
N CYS A 134 -7.84 16.96 7.43
CA CYS A 134 -7.69 18.27 6.77
C CYS A 134 -6.77 18.18 5.56
N ALA A 135 -5.65 17.47 5.67
CA ALA A 135 -4.67 17.33 4.60
C ALA A 135 -5.22 16.60 3.35
N VAL A 136 -6.26 15.77 3.52
CA VAL A 136 -6.96 15.11 2.40
C VAL A 136 -8.28 15.80 2.01
N GLY A 137 -8.55 17.01 2.53
CA GLY A 137 -9.73 17.80 2.20
C GLY A 137 -11.04 17.34 2.88
N LEU A 138 -10.94 16.67 4.04
CA LEU A 138 -12.09 16.14 4.78
C LEU A 138 -12.28 16.78 6.18
N GLY A 139 -11.80 18.02 6.36
CA GLY A 139 -11.92 18.72 7.65
C GLY A 139 -13.36 18.87 8.17
N GLU A 140 -14.34 19.00 7.29
CA GLU A 140 -15.76 19.09 7.65
C GLU A 140 -16.49 17.73 7.73
N ARG A 141 -15.77 16.63 7.53
CA ARG A 141 -16.31 15.26 7.49
C ARG A 141 -15.78 14.36 8.61
N MET A 142 -15.20 14.94 9.65
CA MET A 142 -14.53 14.20 10.73
C MET A 142 -15.49 13.29 11.49
N GLU A 143 -16.72 13.75 11.76
CA GLU A 143 -17.72 13.04 12.54
C GLU A 143 -18.62 12.11 11.69
N HIS A 144 -18.47 12.13 10.36
CA HIS A 144 -19.26 11.28 9.48
C HIS A 144 -18.78 9.83 9.54
N LYS A 145 -19.73 8.91 9.48
CA LYS A 145 -19.47 7.47 9.35
C LYS A 145 -19.33 7.08 7.87
N PRO A 146 -18.70 5.94 7.56
CA PRO A 146 -18.49 5.50 6.17
C PRO A 146 -19.77 5.45 5.31
N ALA A 147 -20.93 5.13 5.90
CA ALA A 147 -22.21 5.10 5.18
C ALA A 147 -22.70 6.49 4.75
N GLU A 148 -22.19 7.56 5.35
CA GLU A 148 -22.56 8.96 5.09
C GLU A 148 -21.61 9.64 4.11
N LEU A 149 -20.60 8.90 3.60
CA LEU A 149 -19.54 9.40 2.73
C LEU A 149 -19.67 8.83 1.31
N SER A 150 -19.32 9.66 0.31
CA SER A 150 -19.12 9.17 -1.07
C SER A 150 -17.98 8.18 -1.17
N GLY A 151 -17.85 7.44 -2.29
CA GLY A 151 -16.74 6.54 -2.55
C GLY A 151 -15.38 7.23 -2.43
N GLY A 152 -15.21 8.37 -3.09
CA GLY A 152 -13.98 9.16 -3.03
C GLY A 152 -13.67 9.70 -1.64
N GLN A 153 -14.69 10.12 -0.88
CA GLN A 153 -14.51 10.55 0.51
C GLN A 153 -14.02 9.37 1.38
N ARG A 154 -14.61 8.19 1.24
CA ARG A 154 -14.16 6.96 1.94
C ARG A 154 -12.71 6.62 1.60
N GLN A 155 -12.33 6.76 0.32
CA GLN A 155 -10.96 6.50 -0.10
C GLN A 155 -9.98 7.52 0.48
N ARG A 156 -10.35 8.80 0.52
CA ARG A 156 -9.54 9.83 1.19
C ARG A 156 -9.37 9.57 2.69
N VAL A 157 -10.40 9.07 3.39
CA VAL A 157 -10.27 8.61 4.79
C VAL A 157 -9.29 7.44 4.90
N ALA A 158 -9.36 6.45 3.99
CA ALA A 158 -8.42 5.32 3.97
C ALA A 158 -6.98 5.78 3.71
N VAL A 159 -6.77 6.74 2.80
CA VAL A 159 -5.45 7.35 2.55
C VAL A 159 -4.94 8.10 3.79
N ALA A 160 -5.78 8.91 4.44
CA ALA A 160 -5.39 9.61 5.68
C ALA A 160 -4.99 8.63 6.78
N ARG A 161 -5.75 7.53 6.94
CA ARG A 161 -5.42 6.44 7.87
C ARG A 161 -4.09 5.78 7.54
N ALA A 162 -3.82 5.56 6.25
CA ALA A 162 -2.56 4.95 5.80
C ALA A 162 -1.34 5.82 6.14
N LEU A 163 -1.48 7.13 6.10
CA LEU A 163 -0.39 8.09 6.35
C LEU A 163 -0.13 8.40 7.83
N ILE A 164 -1.06 8.06 8.73
CA ILE A 164 -1.08 8.60 10.10
C ILE A 164 0.13 8.25 10.97
N ASN A 165 0.81 7.15 10.68
CA ASN A 165 2.02 6.70 11.39
C ASN A 165 3.33 7.06 10.66
N ASP A 166 3.29 7.91 9.63
CA ASP A 166 4.45 8.27 8.80
C ASP A 166 5.19 7.02 8.28
N PRO A 167 4.50 6.10 7.58
CA PRO A 167 5.04 4.79 7.21
C PRO A 167 6.17 4.91 6.18
N SER A 168 7.03 3.87 6.11
CA SER A 168 8.09 3.77 5.10
C SER A 168 7.56 3.55 3.70
N ILE A 169 6.40 2.88 3.58
CA ILE A 169 5.71 2.61 2.31
C ILE A 169 4.20 2.81 2.43
N ILE A 170 3.60 3.29 1.35
CA ILE A 170 2.15 3.22 1.11
C ILE A 170 1.90 2.09 0.11
N LEU A 171 1.12 1.10 0.51
CA LEU A 171 0.76 -0.05 -0.29
C LEU A 171 -0.73 0.04 -0.65
N ALA A 172 -1.03 0.27 -1.93
CA ALA A 172 -2.39 0.49 -2.42
C ALA A 172 -2.85 -0.64 -3.36
N ASP A 173 -3.92 -1.33 -2.98
CA ASP A 173 -4.54 -2.41 -3.74
C ASP A 173 -5.75 -1.91 -4.49
N GLU A 174 -5.66 -1.85 -5.82
CA GLU A 174 -6.73 -1.39 -6.72
C GLU A 174 -7.41 -0.11 -6.19
N PRO A 175 -6.64 0.97 -5.90
CA PRO A 175 -7.14 2.08 -5.09
C PRO A 175 -8.28 2.88 -5.75
N THR A 176 -8.56 2.64 -7.02
CA THR A 176 -9.59 3.31 -7.84
C THR A 176 -10.71 2.38 -8.27
N GLY A 177 -10.58 1.07 -8.10
CA GLY A 177 -11.47 0.06 -8.69
C GLY A 177 -12.94 0.12 -8.27
N ASN A 178 -13.31 0.88 -7.23
CA ASN A 178 -14.68 1.11 -6.79
C ASN A 178 -15.14 2.58 -6.95
N LEU A 179 -14.45 3.36 -7.80
CA LEU A 179 -14.68 4.78 -8.00
C LEU A 179 -15.07 5.08 -9.45
N ASP A 180 -15.81 6.17 -9.65
CA ASP A 180 -16.02 6.72 -10.98
C ASP A 180 -14.74 7.36 -11.53
N THR A 181 -14.66 7.54 -12.84
CA THR A 181 -13.47 8.04 -13.54
C THR A 181 -12.96 9.38 -12.98
N LYS A 182 -13.85 10.33 -12.71
CA LYS A 182 -13.46 11.65 -12.18
C LYS A 182 -12.84 11.52 -10.79
N THR A 183 -13.49 10.74 -9.94
CA THR A 183 -13.01 10.49 -8.58
C THR A 183 -11.69 9.70 -8.59
N SER A 184 -11.52 8.76 -9.53
CA SER A 184 -10.27 8.01 -9.72
C SER A 184 -9.10 8.94 -10.01
N ILE A 185 -9.28 9.89 -10.92
CA ILE A 185 -8.27 10.91 -11.23
C ILE A 185 -7.89 11.74 -9.99
N GLU A 186 -8.88 12.14 -9.19
CA GLU A 186 -8.63 12.90 -7.96
C GLU A 186 -7.82 12.08 -6.93
N ILE A 187 -8.09 10.79 -6.81
CA ILE A 187 -7.33 9.91 -5.92
C ILE A 187 -5.92 9.68 -6.45
N MET A 188 -5.73 9.52 -7.76
CA MET A 188 -4.39 9.38 -8.33
C MET A 188 -3.56 10.67 -8.17
N LYS A 189 -4.16 11.85 -8.28
CA LYS A 189 -3.51 13.13 -7.95
C LYS A 189 -3.08 13.18 -6.48
N LEU A 190 -3.89 12.66 -5.56
CA LEU A 190 -3.52 12.58 -4.15
C LEU A 190 -2.31 11.65 -3.93
N PHE A 191 -2.23 10.50 -4.60
CA PHE A 191 -1.03 9.63 -4.55
C PHE A 191 0.21 10.32 -5.11
N GLU A 192 0.05 11.09 -6.20
CA GLU A 192 1.15 11.89 -6.76
C GLU A 192 1.66 12.94 -5.77
N GLU A 193 0.78 13.64 -5.05
CA GLU A 193 1.16 14.60 -4.01
C GLU A 193 1.89 13.92 -2.84
N ILE A 194 1.43 12.73 -2.44
CA ILE A 194 2.08 11.91 -1.40
C ILE A 194 3.49 11.53 -1.84
N TYR A 195 3.65 11.05 -3.08
CA TYR A 195 4.96 10.75 -3.66
C TYR A 195 5.86 11.97 -3.70
N LYS A 196 5.37 13.13 -4.17
CA LYS A 196 6.14 14.40 -4.21
C LYS A 196 6.58 14.87 -2.83
N LYS A 197 5.87 14.50 -1.76
CA LYS A 197 6.28 14.77 -0.36
C LYS A 197 7.37 13.82 0.15
N GLY A 198 7.84 12.87 -0.66
CA GLY A 198 8.96 11.97 -0.33
C GLY A 198 8.54 10.58 0.17
N ASN A 199 7.25 10.23 0.07
CA ASN A 199 6.78 8.90 0.43
C ASN A 199 7.09 7.89 -0.69
N THR A 200 7.33 6.65 -0.31
CA THR A 200 7.41 5.51 -1.24
C THR A 200 6.00 4.97 -1.46
N VAL A 201 5.57 4.87 -2.72
CA VAL A 201 4.23 4.44 -3.10
C VAL A 201 4.33 3.19 -3.96
N VAL A 202 3.60 2.13 -3.59
CA VAL A 202 3.48 0.89 -4.36
C VAL A 202 1.99 0.66 -4.63
N ILE A 203 1.59 0.73 -5.88
CA ILE A 203 0.22 0.44 -6.33
C ILE A 203 0.19 -0.95 -6.94
N VAL A 204 -0.76 -1.77 -6.53
CA VAL A 204 -1.09 -3.04 -7.17
C VAL A 204 -2.35 -2.84 -7.99
N THR A 205 -2.29 -3.06 -9.29
CA THR A 205 -3.43 -2.88 -10.18
C THR A 205 -3.36 -3.79 -11.41
N HIS A 206 -4.49 -4.04 -12.04
CA HIS A 206 -4.58 -4.66 -13.37
C HIS A 206 -4.94 -3.63 -14.46
N GLU A 207 -5.22 -2.38 -14.08
CA GLU A 207 -5.57 -1.28 -14.98
C GLU A 207 -4.30 -0.59 -15.48
N GLU A 208 -4.11 -0.56 -16.81
CA GLU A 208 -2.92 0.03 -17.45
C GLU A 208 -2.83 1.55 -17.23
N ASP A 209 -3.95 2.25 -17.31
CA ASP A 209 -4.05 3.70 -17.11
C ASP A 209 -3.65 4.11 -15.68
N ILE A 210 -4.04 3.32 -14.68
CA ILE A 210 -3.62 3.55 -13.28
C ILE A 210 -2.13 3.29 -13.10
N ALA A 211 -1.61 2.22 -13.71
CA ALA A 211 -0.18 1.91 -13.62
C ALA A 211 0.71 2.97 -14.27
N LEU A 212 0.23 3.61 -15.33
CA LEU A 212 0.96 4.68 -16.02
C LEU A 212 1.21 5.93 -15.15
N HIS A 213 0.52 6.11 -14.03
CA HIS A 213 0.87 7.15 -13.05
C HIS A 213 2.19 6.87 -12.32
N ALA A 214 2.59 5.61 -12.21
CA ALA A 214 3.85 5.25 -11.54
C ALA A 214 5.08 5.56 -12.42
N ARG A 215 6.26 5.69 -11.78
CA ARG A 215 7.55 5.93 -12.46
C ARG A 215 8.27 4.64 -12.84
N ARG A 216 7.80 3.52 -12.32
CA ARG A 216 8.34 2.18 -12.57
C ARG A 216 7.21 1.19 -12.56
N ILE A 217 7.20 0.30 -13.53
CA ILE A 217 6.16 -0.72 -13.69
C ILE A 217 6.82 -2.09 -13.62
N ILE A 218 6.37 -2.90 -12.66
CA ILE A 218 6.78 -4.29 -12.48
C ILE A 218 5.62 -5.18 -12.91
N ARG A 219 5.85 -6.05 -13.88
CA ARG A 219 4.82 -6.98 -14.35
C ARG A 219 5.06 -8.38 -13.84
N LEU A 220 4.02 -8.93 -13.20
CA LEU A 220 4.01 -10.31 -12.74
C LEU A 220 3.24 -11.19 -13.72
N ARG A 221 3.78 -12.38 -13.97
CA ARG A 221 3.12 -13.45 -14.69
C ARG A 221 3.49 -14.80 -14.10
N ASP A 222 2.48 -15.65 -13.83
CA ASP A 222 2.67 -17.01 -13.32
C ASP A 222 3.62 -17.10 -12.10
N GLY A 223 3.47 -16.16 -11.16
CA GLY A 223 4.25 -16.07 -9.93
C GLY A 223 5.68 -15.53 -10.09
N LYS A 224 6.05 -15.02 -11.27
CA LYS A 224 7.39 -14.48 -11.57
C LYS A 224 7.32 -13.04 -12.04
N ILE A 225 8.44 -12.32 -11.93
CA ILE A 225 8.59 -11.02 -12.59
C ILE A 225 8.85 -11.27 -14.07
N GLU A 226 7.93 -10.84 -14.92
CA GLU A 226 8.06 -10.87 -16.38
C GLU A 226 8.86 -9.69 -16.89
N SER A 227 8.64 -8.50 -16.32
CA SER A 227 9.40 -7.29 -16.63
C SER A 227 9.42 -6.32 -15.47
N ASP A 228 10.46 -5.50 -15.42
CA ASP A 228 10.67 -4.42 -14.46
C ASP A 228 11.32 -3.26 -15.20
N SER A 229 10.58 -2.20 -15.44
CA SER A 229 11.00 -1.11 -16.31
C SER A 229 10.62 0.25 -15.77
N ALA A 230 11.48 1.25 -15.98
CA ALA A 230 11.15 2.63 -15.74
C ALA A 230 10.03 3.06 -16.72
N ASN A 231 9.09 3.87 -16.23
CA ASN A 231 8.11 4.57 -17.04
C ASN A 231 8.64 5.99 -17.32
N PRO A 232 9.13 6.27 -18.52
CA PRO A 232 9.72 7.56 -18.85
C PRO A 232 8.69 8.68 -18.99
N ASN A 233 7.43 8.33 -19.24
CA ASN A 233 6.33 9.26 -19.45
C ASN A 233 5.16 8.94 -18.50
N PRO A 234 5.32 9.14 -17.18
CA PRO A 234 4.21 8.92 -16.27
C PRO A 234 3.06 9.86 -16.58
N ALA A 235 1.84 9.36 -16.46
CA ALA A 235 0.63 10.16 -16.65
C ALA A 235 0.55 11.22 -15.53
N MET A 236 1.06 12.41 -15.81
CA MET A 236 1.21 13.47 -14.82
C MET A 236 0.03 14.41 -14.74
N GLU A 237 -0.80 14.49 -15.79
CA GLU A 237 -1.96 15.38 -15.87
C GLU A 237 -3.04 14.75 -16.78
N ILE A 238 -4.17 14.48 -16.22
CA ILE A 238 -5.45 14.46 -16.95
C ILE A 238 -6.31 15.56 -16.37
#